data_cb5c252bafe6109f8f967d254f549d6b
#
_entry.id   cb5c252bafe6109f8f967d254f549d6b
#
_cell.length_a   1.000
_cell.length_b   1.000
_cell.length_c   1.000
_cell.angle_alpha   90.00
_cell.angle_beta   90.00
_cell.angle_gamma   90.00
#
_symmetry.space_group_name_H-M   'P 1'
#
loop_
_entity.id
_entity.type
_entity.pdbx_description
1 polymer ?
#
loop_
_entity_poly.entity_id
_entity_poly.type
_entity_poly.pdbx_seq_one_letter_code
_entity_poly.pdbx_strand_id
1 'polypeptide(L)'
;MTRRELDGSGLTEKDCRPHRRKFLKLSGTALAASLFSSLPFSVAEAAIAGPAGTGSTALQAATGRADPGERIRFEDITRAAGIRFVHNSGAFGKKYMPETMGSGVAFIDYDNDGWQDIFLVNGMNWAGHPGRVTTSALYHNNRDGTFTDVTHKAGLAVPMYGMGVAVADYNNDGHDDMFVTAYGQSRLFHNNGNGTFTDVTKQAGLWGVNEFSTSAAWVDYDRDGHLDLLVANYVAWTPQNDLYCSMDGKDKSYCTPESYKGASVRLWRNRGDGTFEDATHKSGLYDSTSKSMGIAILDANQDGWPDIAISNDTQPNKLYINNRNGTFTEKGVVSGIGFSEDGVARAGMGIDAADYNHSGYPSLAITNFSNQMISLYQNQKNGLFVDMAPQSEVGRKSLLTLGFGCFFFDYDLDGWLDLFIADGHLDPDIEKVQQQVHYAEAPHLFHNDGGGKFQDVAEAMGKSFDERRVGRGAAYGDINNDGALDLILTTNNGPAVLFRNTGATNHSLRVKLWGTKSNRNGIDAVVFVKSAKTEQKLTMRSGSSYLSSSELVLTFGLGQAEKADVVEIHWPSGATQRLTNINAGQTITVREDQGIVHAEPFQKRAL
;
A
#
# COMPACT_ATOMS: atom_id res chain seq x y z
N MET A 1 9.94 -13.14 -68.02
CA MET A 1 9.30 -14.48 -68.14
C MET A 1 8.79 -14.81 -66.74
N THR A 2 7.61 -14.99 -66.40
CA THR A 2 6.24 -15.01 -66.93
C THR A 2 5.32 -14.80 -65.71
N ARG A 3 4.34 -13.93 -65.90
CA ARG A 3 3.17 -13.74 -65.01
C ARG A 3 2.44 -15.05 -64.75
N ARG A 4 1.79 -15.16 -63.59
CA ARG A 4 0.42 -15.67 -63.49
C ARG A 4 -0.33 -14.97 -62.33
N GLU A 5 -1.31 -14.20 -62.73
CA GLU A 5 -2.47 -13.75 -61.98
C GLU A 5 -3.41 -14.94 -61.73
N LEU A 6 -4.09 -14.92 -60.57
CA LEU A 6 -5.43 -15.46 -60.35
C LEU A 6 -5.97 -14.73 -59.11
N ASP A 7 -6.78 -13.81 -59.30
CA ASP A 7 -8.23 -13.72 -59.39
C ASP A 7 -8.91 -13.76 -58.01
N GLY A 8 -9.67 -12.67 -57.80
CA GLY A 8 -10.36 -12.33 -56.60
C GLY A 8 -11.68 -13.09 -56.39
N SER A 9 -12.11 -13.13 -55.19
CA SER A 9 -13.52 -13.16 -54.82
C SER A 9 -13.72 -12.42 -53.52
N GLY A 10 -14.55 -11.38 -53.59
CA GLY A 10 -14.95 -10.54 -52.50
C GLY A 10 -15.78 -11.30 -51.45
N LEU A 11 -15.59 -10.88 -50.21
CA LEU A 11 -16.57 -11.10 -49.16
C LEU A 11 -16.93 -9.74 -48.55
N THR A 12 -18.21 -9.45 -48.66
CA THR A 12 -18.92 -8.26 -48.26
C THR A 12 -18.96 -8.12 -46.73
N GLU A 13 -18.78 -6.87 -46.30
CA GLU A 13 -19.19 -6.32 -45.02
C GLU A 13 -20.64 -6.67 -44.68
N LYS A 14 -20.87 -7.54 -43.70
CA LYS A 14 -22.07 -7.58 -42.86
C LYS A 14 -21.91 -8.62 -41.75
N ASP A 15 -22.36 -8.18 -40.53
CA ASP A 15 -22.66 -8.97 -39.35
C ASP A 15 -21.54 -9.20 -38.34
N CYS A 16 -21.26 -8.13 -37.56
CA CYS A 16 -20.91 -8.26 -36.16
C CYS A 16 -21.90 -7.45 -35.31
N ARG A 17 -22.98 -8.11 -34.85
CA ARG A 17 -23.84 -7.58 -33.80
C ARG A 17 -23.37 -8.14 -32.45
N PRO A 18 -23.23 -7.32 -31.40
CA PRO A 18 -22.90 -7.84 -30.09
C PRO A 18 -24.07 -8.57 -29.44
N HIS A 19 -23.84 -9.75 -28.94
CA HIS A 19 -24.82 -10.53 -28.17
C HIS A 19 -25.17 -9.83 -26.88
N ARG A 20 -26.40 -9.29 -26.78
CA ARG A 20 -27.06 -8.92 -25.52
C ARG A 20 -27.33 -10.18 -24.71
N ARG A 21 -26.63 -10.42 -23.61
CA ARG A 21 -27.06 -11.34 -22.58
C ARG A 21 -28.15 -10.67 -21.74
N LYS A 22 -29.38 -11.19 -21.87
CA LYS A 22 -30.53 -10.86 -21.03
C LYS A 22 -30.28 -11.39 -19.62
N PHE A 23 -30.33 -10.53 -18.63
CA PHE A 23 -30.53 -10.94 -17.23
C PHE A 23 -31.96 -11.47 -17.07
N LEU A 24 -32.10 -12.75 -16.80
CA LEU A 24 -33.37 -13.39 -16.40
C LEU A 24 -33.64 -13.07 -14.93
N LYS A 25 -34.72 -12.34 -14.68
CA LYS A 25 -35.42 -12.34 -13.37
C LYS A 25 -36.07 -13.68 -13.20
N LEU A 26 -35.68 -14.47 -12.21
CA LEU A 26 -36.45 -15.62 -11.73
C LEU A 26 -37.18 -15.22 -10.46
N SER A 27 -38.46 -14.90 -10.63
CA SER A 27 -39.47 -15.06 -9.61
C SER A 27 -40.14 -16.42 -9.87
N GLY A 28 -40.01 -17.33 -8.94
CA GLY A 28 -40.62 -18.66 -9.07
C GLY A 28 -40.90 -19.27 -7.71
N THR A 29 -42.12 -19.07 -7.23
CA THR A 29 -42.76 -19.87 -6.21
C THR A 29 -42.94 -21.29 -6.69
N ALA A 30 -42.48 -22.30 -5.94
CA ALA A 30 -42.94 -23.66 -6.07
C ALA A 30 -42.98 -24.35 -4.69
N LEU A 31 -44.20 -24.66 -4.27
CA LEU A 31 -44.52 -25.62 -3.22
C LEU A 31 -44.00 -27.02 -3.60
N ALA A 32 -43.41 -27.71 -2.63
CA ALA A 32 -43.47 -29.16 -2.58
C ALA A 32 -43.47 -29.63 -1.11
N ALA A 33 -44.59 -30.15 -0.68
CA ALA A 33 -44.76 -30.85 0.58
C ALA A 33 -44.34 -32.31 0.40
N SER A 34 -43.60 -32.86 1.39
CA SER A 34 -43.70 -34.29 1.74
C SER A 34 -43.11 -34.55 3.13
N LEU A 35 -43.98 -34.78 4.09
CA LEU A 35 -44.03 -35.83 5.09
C LEU A 35 -42.72 -36.42 5.61
N PHE A 36 -42.37 -36.11 6.88
CA PHE A 36 -41.98 -37.18 7.81
C PHE A 36 -42.40 -36.84 9.24
N SER A 37 -42.88 -37.88 9.85
CA SER A 37 -43.62 -38.10 11.07
C SER A 37 -43.05 -37.56 12.37
N SER A 38 -43.98 -37.14 13.19
CA SER A 38 -44.03 -36.83 14.61
C SER A 38 -43.40 -37.86 15.56
N LEU A 39 -42.68 -37.39 16.56
CA LEU A 39 -42.70 -37.93 17.93
C LEU A 39 -42.54 -36.79 18.93
N PRO A 40 -43.27 -36.77 20.05
CA PRO A 40 -43.28 -35.69 21.01
C PRO A 40 -42.29 -35.95 22.15
N PHE A 41 -41.56 -34.93 22.58
CA PHE A 41 -40.96 -34.91 23.92
C PHE A 41 -41.61 -33.82 24.75
N SER A 42 -42.19 -34.26 25.86
CA SER A 42 -42.91 -33.50 26.86
C SER A 42 -41.99 -32.61 27.67
N VAL A 43 -42.43 -31.37 27.85
CA VAL A 43 -41.93 -30.41 28.83
C VAL A 43 -42.45 -30.80 30.21
N ALA A 44 -41.60 -30.96 31.19
CA ALA A 44 -41.97 -31.00 32.60
C ALA A 44 -41.52 -29.69 33.26
N GLU A 45 -42.48 -28.83 33.53
CA GLU A 45 -42.35 -27.72 34.48
C GLU A 45 -42.25 -28.29 35.90
N ALA A 46 -41.21 -27.87 36.65
CA ALA A 46 -41.20 -27.97 38.10
C ALA A 46 -40.91 -26.59 38.69
N ALA A 47 -41.96 -25.95 39.15
CA ALA A 47 -41.90 -24.79 40.02
C ALA A 47 -41.56 -25.24 41.45
N ILE A 48 -40.52 -24.68 42.05
CA ILE A 48 -40.33 -24.69 43.50
C ILE A 48 -40.03 -23.26 43.97
N ALA A 49 -40.88 -22.77 44.86
CA ALA A 49 -40.82 -21.47 45.51
C ALA A 49 -39.91 -21.48 46.75
N GLY A 50 -39.15 -20.36 46.89
CA GLY A 50 -38.64 -19.64 48.02
C GLY A 50 -37.77 -20.34 49.08
N PRO A 51 -37.01 -19.62 49.90
CA PRO A 51 -37.26 -18.30 50.44
C PRO A 51 -36.08 -17.29 50.38
N ALA A 52 -36.39 -16.04 50.69
CA ALA A 52 -35.48 -14.92 50.82
C ALA A 52 -34.43 -15.08 51.90
N GLY A 53 -33.20 -14.68 51.65
CA GLY A 53 -32.09 -14.66 52.62
C GLY A 53 -30.89 -13.90 52.11
N THR A 54 -30.79 -12.60 52.54
CA THR A 54 -29.60 -11.82 52.88
C THR A 54 -28.30 -11.90 52.06
N GLY A 55 -27.98 -10.79 51.51
CA GLY A 55 -26.68 -10.14 51.39
C GLY A 55 -25.43 -11.01 51.13
N SER A 56 -24.98 -11.01 49.87
CA SER A 56 -23.59 -11.27 49.54
C SER A 56 -23.18 -10.25 48.47
N THR A 57 -22.42 -9.26 48.88
CA THR A 57 -21.63 -8.39 48.02
C THR A 57 -20.68 -9.26 47.22
N ALA A 58 -21.06 -9.65 46.03
CA ALA A 58 -20.13 -10.18 45.05
C ALA A 58 -19.21 -9.05 44.63
N LEU A 59 -17.94 -9.14 45.03
CA LEU A 59 -16.84 -8.40 44.41
C LEU A 59 -16.90 -8.77 42.89
N GLN A 60 -17.46 -7.89 42.10
CA GLN A 60 -17.13 -7.82 40.69
C GLN A 60 -15.67 -7.40 40.61
N ALA A 61 -14.78 -8.37 40.43
CA ALA A 61 -13.45 -8.10 39.92
C ALA A 61 -13.66 -7.46 38.53
N ALA A 62 -13.63 -6.12 38.52
CA ALA A 62 -13.46 -5.36 37.31
C ALA A 62 -12.07 -5.73 36.76
N THR A 63 -11.99 -6.74 35.91
CA THR A 63 -10.92 -6.85 34.94
C THR A 63 -11.22 -5.84 33.83
N GLY A 64 -11.23 -4.55 34.21
CA GLY A 64 -11.14 -3.45 33.27
C GLY A 64 -9.70 -3.43 32.75
N ARG A 65 -9.41 -4.21 31.75
CA ARG A 65 -8.41 -3.83 30.78
C ARG A 65 -8.99 -2.55 30.15
N ALA A 66 -8.46 -1.39 30.49
CA ALA A 66 -8.72 -0.18 29.76
C ALA A 66 -8.36 -0.50 28.30
N ASP A 67 -9.34 -0.31 27.39
CA ASP A 67 -9.11 -0.43 25.97
C ASP A 67 -7.92 0.51 25.62
N PRO A 68 -6.79 0.01 25.11
CA PRO A 68 -5.66 0.86 24.76
C PRO A 68 -6.06 1.97 23.77
N GLY A 69 -7.09 1.73 22.95
CA GLY A 69 -7.62 2.67 21.97
C GLY A 69 -8.34 3.91 22.54
N GLU A 70 -8.73 3.94 23.80
CA GLU A 70 -9.42 5.14 24.37
C GLU A 70 -8.52 6.38 24.51
N ARG A 71 -7.21 6.26 24.41
CA ARG A 71 -6.24 7.38 24.60
C ARG A 71 -5.55 7.80 23.32
N ILE A 72 -5.34 6.88 22.36
CA ILE A 72 -4.67 7.18 21.10
C ILE A 72 -5.64 7.93 20.17
N ARG A 73 -5.13 8.96 19.52
CA ARG A 73 -5.84 9.78 18.54
C ARG A 73 -4.90 10.12 17.40
N PHE A 74 -5.46 10.24 16.22
CA PHE A 74 -4.80 10.83 15.08
C PHE A 74 -5.30 12.27 14.88
N GLU A 75 -4.46 13.23 15.28
CA GLU A 75 -4.77 14.65 15.20
C GLU A 75 -4.36 15.19 13.83
N ASP A 76 -5.30 15.80 13.10
CA ASP A 76 -4.99 16.53 11.86
C ASP A 76 -4.21 17.80 12.16
N ILE A 77 -2.92 17.77 11.92
CA ILE A 77 -2.01 18.90 12.09
C ILE A 77 -1.65 19.60 10.78
N THR A 78 -2.20 19.20 9.65
CA THR A 78 -1.85 19.65 8.30
C THR A 78 -1.66 21.15 8.20
N ARG A 79 -2.68 21.89 8.66
CA ARG A 79 -2.68 23.35 8.57
C ARG A 79 -1.71 23.99 9.57
N ALA A 80 -1.64 23.47 10.79
CA ALA A 80 -0.72 23.92 11.83
C ALA A 80 0.73 23.65 11.43
N ALA A 81 0.98 22.49 10.83
CA ALA A 81 2.28 22.09 10.28
C ALA A 81 2.71 22.90 9.04
N GLY A 82 1.87 23.78 8.50
CA GLY A 82 2.24 24.63 7.35
C GLY A 82 2.06 23.96 5.99
N ILE A 83 1.53 22.76 5.90
CA ILE A 83 1.31 22.06 4.63
C ILE A 83 0.13 22.68 3.90
N ARG A 84 0.36 23.10 2.64
CA ARG A 84 -0.60 23.80 1.78
C ARG A 84 -0.85 23.09 0.45
N PHE A 85 -0.36 21.87 0.33
CA PHE A 85 -0.47 21.07 -0.89
C PHE A 85 -1.93 20.76 -1.21
N VAL A 86 -2.27 20.89 -2.50
CA VAL A 86 -3.54 20.47 -3.07
C VAL A 86 -3.24 19.73 -4.36
N HIS A 87 -3.70 18.50 -4.45
CA HIS A 87 -3.56 17.69 -5.65
C HIS A 87 -4.36 18.28 -6.81
N ASN A 88 -3.76 18.31 -8.01
CA ASN A 88 -4.41 18.69 -9.25
C ASN A 88 -4.56 17.46 -10.14
N SER A 89 -5.74 16.90 -10.21
CA SER A 89 -6.05 15.76 -11.09
C SER A 89 -6.13 16.14 -12.58
N GLY A 90 -6.07 17.43 -12.93
CA GLY A 90 -6.27 17.91 -14.27
C GLY A 90 -7.71 17.81 -14.79
N ALA A 91 -8.68 17.46 -13.94
CA ALA A 91 -10.07 17.25 -14.34
C ALA A 91 -10.71 18.51 -14.98
N PHE A 92 -11.30 18.36 -16.14
CA PHE A 92 -11.91 19.44 -16.94
C PHE A 92 -13.22 19.02 -17.61
N GLY A 93 -13.86 17.96 -17.12
CA GLY A 93 -15.18 17.48 -17.57
C GLY A 93 -15.13 16.40 -18.66
N LYS A 94 -13.96 16.03 -19.17
CA LYS A 94 -13.81 14.93 -20.12
C LYS A 94 -13.83 13.56 -19.48
N LYS A 95 -13.69 13.49 -18.14
CA LYS A 95 -13.64 12.22 -17.41
C LYS A 95 -12.53 11.30 -17.95
N TYR A 96 -11.31 11.79 -18.03
CA TYR A 96 -10.14 11.02 -18.43
C TYR A 96 -9.68 10.11 -17.30
N MET A 97 -9.35 8.87 -17.59
CA MET A 97 -9.02 7.85 -16.60
C MET A 97 -7.94 8.28 -15.59
N PRO A 98 -6.81 8.91 -15.98
CA PRO A 98 -5.80 9.32 -15.00
C PRO A 98 -6.29 10.35 -13.96
N GLU A 99 -7.38 11.09 -14.23
CA GLU A 99 -7.94 12.09 -13.33
C GLU A 99 -8.44 11.49 -12.00
N THR A 100 -8.62 10.17 -11.93
CA THR A 100 -9.13 9.48 -10.74
C THR A 100 -8.04 8.77 -9.93
N MET A 101 -6.81 8.64 -10.47
CA MET A 101 -5.80 7.69 -9.98
C MET A 101 -4.72 8.30 -9.08
N GLY A 102 -4.26 9.53 -9.32
CA GLY A 102 -3.25 10.17 -8.48
C GLY A 102 -3.82 10.50 -7.12
N SER A 103 -3.07 10.64 -6.07
CA SER A 103 -1.70 11.07 -5.96
C SER A 103 -0.94 10.24 -4.90
N GLY A 104 0.36 10.04 -5.12
CA GLY A 104 1.24 9.37 -4.17
C GLY A 104 1.89 10.33 -3.17
N VAL A 105 2.53 9.76 -2.15
CA VAL A 105 3.29 10.48 -1.13
C VAL A 105 4.47 9.65 -0.65
N ALA A 106 5.55 10.31 -0.22
CA ALA A 106 6.66 9.64 0.45
C ALA A 106 7.11 10.39 1.69
N PHE A 107 7.54 9.63 2.71
CA PHE A 107 8.47 10.11 3.71
C PHE A 107 9.90 9.88 3.22
N ILE A 108 10.77 10.84 3.47
CA ILE A 108 12.19 10.84 3.05
C ILE A 108 13.00 11.74 3.99
N ASP A 109 14.16 11.29 4.42
CA ASP A 109 15.18 12.12 5.12
C ASP A 109 16.16 12.64 4.05
N TYR A 110 15.72 13.67 3.25
CA TYR A 110 16.42 14.06 2.03
C TYR A 110 17.75 14.79 2.28
N ASP A 111 17.96 15.38 3.45
CA ASP A 111 19.18 16.08 3.81
C ASP A 111 20.00 15.38 4.90
N ASN A 112 19.60 14.13 5.24
CA ASN A 112 20.24 13.25 6.23
C ASN A 112 20.35 13.89 7.63
N ASP A 113 19.34 14.66 8.04
CA ASP A 113 19.30 15.33 9.33
C ASP A 113 18.65 14.48 10.44
N GLY A 114 18.12 13.30 10.07
CA GLY A 114 17.48 12.34 10.97
C GLY A 114 15.98 12.61 11.19
N TRP A 115 15.38 13.55 10.46
CA TRP A 115 13.96 13.88 10.54
C TRP A 115 13.27 13.56 9.22
N GLN A 116 12.05 13.05 9.30
CA GLN A 116 11.29 12.71 8.10
C GLN A 116 10.70 13.95 7.44
N ASP A 117 11.07 14.18 6.19
CA ASP A 117 10.48 15.16 5.28
C ASP A 117 9.35 14.51 4.48
N ILE A 118 8.57 15.32 3.76
CA ILE A 118 7.40 14.84 3.03
C ILE A 118 7.48 15.24 1.57
N PHE A 119 7.43 14.27 0.66
CA PHE A 119 7.28 14.51 -0.77
C PHE A 119 5.89 14.12 -1.25
N LEU A 120 5.16 15.10 -1.82
CA LEU A 120 3.79 14.96 -2.31
C LEU A 120 3.76 15.03 -3.83
N VAL A 121 3.30 13.97 -4.47
CA VAL A 121 3.23 13.88 -5.94
C VAL A 121 2.01 14.64 -6.46
N ASN A 122 2.17 15.39 -7.54
CA ASN A 122 1.09 16.17 -8.15
C ASN A 122 0.88 15.84 -9.63
N GLY A 123 -0.36 15.93 -10.06
CA GLY A 123 -0.71 15.94 -11.46
C GLY A 123 -0.59 17.35 -12.08
N MET A 124 -1.06 17.49 -13.30
CA MET A 124 -1.05 18.74 -14.06
C MET A 124 -2.27 18.85 -14.98
N ASN A 125 -2.53 20.05 -15.46
CA ASN A 125 -3.59 20.26 -16.44
C ASN A 125 -3.28 19.59 -17.78
N TRP A 126 -4.30 19.11 -18.46
CA TRP A 126 -4.20 18.52 -19.79
C TRP A 126 -3.83 19.56 -20.86
N ALA A 127 -3.15 19.10 -21.91
CA ALA A 127 -2.80 19.96 -23.04
C ALA A 127 -4.07 20.63 -23.65
N GLY A 128 -3.97 21.94 -23.91
CA GLY A 128 -5.10 22.74 -24.40
C GLY A 128 -6.07 23.23 -23.31
N HIS A 129 -5.85 22.84 -22.06
CA HIS A 129 -6.64 23.30 -20.89
C HIS A 129 -5.73 24.06 -19.91
N PRO A 130 -5.40 25.34 -20.22
CA PRO A 130 -4.50 26.13 -19.40
C PRO A 130 -5.11 26.40 -18.02
N GLY A 131 -4.27 26.42 -17.00
CA GLY A 131 -4.57 26.73 -15.62
C GLY A 131 -3.28 27.05 -14.88
N ARG A 132 -3.32 27.06 -13.55
CA ARG A 132 -2.10 27.17 -12.75
C ARG A 132 -1.19 25.96 -13.05
N VAL A 133 0.08 26.24 -13.31
CA VAL A 133 1.09 25.16 -13.38
C VAL A 133 1.27 24.59 -11.98
N THR A 134 1.12 23.29 -11.87
CA THR A 134 1.32 22.53 -10.63
C THR A 134 2.52 21.62 -10.76
N THR A 135 3.22 21.40 -9.68
CA THR A 135 4.35 20.47 -9.54
C THR A 135 4.16 19.64 -8.30
N SER A 136 4.86 18.53 -8.17
CA SER A 136 5.05 17.86 -6.89
C SER A 136 5.67 18.81 -5.88
N ALA A 137 5.60 18.51 -4.60
CA ALA A 137 6.10 19.39 -3.53
C ALA A 137 6.94 18.61 -2.51
N LEU A 138 8.09 19.16 -2.14
CA LEU A 138 8.94 18.69 -1.04
C LEU A 138 8.81 19.65 0.14
N TYR A 139 8.41 19.12 1.29
CA TYR A 139 8.26 19.82 2.55
C TYR A 139 9.37 19.38 3.51
N HIS A 140 10.27 20.29 3.86
CA HIS A 140 11.32 20.07 4.84
C HIS A 140 10.78 20.19 6.27
N ASN A 141 11.11 19.26 7.13
CA ASN A 141 10.73 19.20 8.54
C ASN A 141 11.59 20.19 9.37
N ASN A 142 10.96 21.22 9.94
CA ASN A 142 11.67 22.23 10.73
C ASN A 142 12.02 21.76 12.18
N ARG A 143 11.71 20.51 12.54
CA ARG A 143 11.94 19.88 13.87
C ARG A 143 11.15 20.54 15.02
N ASP A 144 10.18 21.34 14.72
CA ASP A 144 9.30 22.05 15.68
C ASP A 144 7.81 21.74 15.47
N GLY A 145 7.52 20.69 14.68
CA GLY A 145 6.17 20.29 14.28
C GLY A 145 5.64 21.05 13.06
N THR A 146 6.48 21.88 12.43
CA THR A 146 6.13 22.60 11.19
C THR A 146 7.01 22.15 10.03
N PHE A 147 6.53 22.44 8.80
CA PHE A 147 7.22 22.10 7.56
C PHE A 147 7.32 23.32 6.65
N THR A 148 8.41 23.39 5.88
CA THR A 148 8.67 24.45 4.90
C THR A 148 8.71 23.87 3.50
N ASP A 149 7.93 24.41 2.56
CA ASP A 149 8.00 24.04 1.14
C ASP A 149 9.36 24.48 0.54
N VAL A 150 10.19 23.50 0.21
CA VAL A 150 11.52 23.68 -0.37
C VAL A 150 11.62 23.23 -1.83
N THR A 151 10.49 22.91 -2.47
CA THR A 151 10.39 22.33 -3.81
C THR A 151 11.26 23.04 -4.85
N HIS A 152 11.16 24.36 -4.93
CA HIS A 152 11.95 25.16 -5.88
C HIS A 152 13.44 25.16 -5.53
N LYS A 153 13.78 25.29 -4.24
CA LYS A 153 15.18 25.27 -3.77
C LYS A 153 15.81 23.91 -4.02
N ALA A 154 15.05 22.84 -3.84
CA ALA A 154 15.49 21.46 -4.06
C ALA A 154 15.59 21.06 -5.56
N GLY A 155 15.16 21.91 -6.51
CA GLY A 155 15.20 21.58 -7.95
C GLY A 155 14.08 20.65 -8.42
N LEU A 156 13.04 20.44 -7.61
CA LEU A 156 11.96 19.48 -7.86
C LEU A 156 10.69 20.12 -8.48
N ALA A 157 10.73 21.41 -8.82
CA ALA A 157 9.61 22.10 -9.46
C ALA A 157 9.45 21.73 -10.94
N VAL A 158 9.32 20.44 -11.22
CA VAL A 158 9.21 19.86 -12.57
C VAL A 158 7.76 19.54 -12.88
N PRO A 159 7.13 20.17 -13.90
CA PRO A 159 5.79 19.82 -14.32
C PRO A 159 5.73 18.40 -14.91
N MET A 160 4.87 17.54 -14.37
CA MET A 160 4.59 16.20 -14.86
C MET A 160 3.21 15.74 -14.40
N TYR A 161 2.60 14.82 -15.12
CA TYR A 161 1.39 14.18 -14.63
C TYR A 161 1.79 13.03 -13.70
N GLY A 162 2.29 13.42 -12.51
CA GLY A 162 2.82 12.49 -11.53
C GLY A 162 1.74 11.60 -10.94
N MET A 163 2.12 10.38 -10.62
CA MET A 163 1.26 9.34 -10.03
C MET A 163 1.80 8.94 -8.67
N GLY A 164 2.92 8.26 -8.60
CA GLY A 164 3.50 7.69 -7.39
C GLY A 164 4.97 8.04 -7.21
N VAL A 165 5.54 7.58 -6.10
CA VAL A 165 6.96 7.77 -5.75
C VAL A 165 7.50 6.54 -5.02
N ALA A 166 8.75 6.17 -5.31
CA ALA A 166 9.54 5.20 -4.58
C ALA A 166 10.87 5.80 -4.15
N VAL A 167 11.22 5.64 -2.89
CA VAL A 167 12.42 6.21 -2.26
C VAL A 167 13.42 5.11 -1.97
N ALA A 168 14.69 5.31 -2.35
CA ALA A 168 15.85 4.56 -1.88
C ALA A 168 17.16 5.20 -2.39
N ASP A 169 18.27 4.88 -1.77
CA ASP A 169 19.63 5.16 -2.25
C ASP A 169 20.03 4.13 -3.34
N TYR A 170 19.65 4.41 -4.61
CA TYR A 170 19.84 3.45 -5.71
C TYR A 170 21.29 3.28 -6.14
N ASN A 171 22.14 4.26 -5.84
CA ASN A 171 23.56 4.29 -6.25
C ASN A 171 24.54 4.03 -5.10
N ASN A 172 24.04 3.78 -3.87
CA ASN A 172 24.80 3.50 -2.65
C ASN A 172 25.73 4.65 -2.22
N ASP A 173 25.36 5.92 -2.49
CA ASP A 173 26.17 7.10 -2.11
C ASP A 173 25.85 7.66 -0.70
N GLY A 174 24.81 7.14 -0.06
CA GLY A 174 24.38 7.53 1.29
C GLY A 174 23.29 8.58 1.34
N HIS A 175 22.69 8.91 0.19
CA HIS A 175 21.58 9.86 0.08
C HIS A 175 20.37 9.19 -0.60
N ASP A 176 19.20 9.33 0.00
CA ASP A 176 18.00 8.75 -0.56
C ASP A 176 17.55 9.52 -1.82
N ASP A 177 17.35 8.79 -2.91
CA ASP A 177 16.88 9.25 -4.21
C ASP A 177 15.38 8.99 -4.37
N MET A 178 14.78 9.58 -5.41
CA MET A 178 13.35 9.39 -5.71
C MET A 178 13.12 8.98 -7.15
N PHE A 179 12.33 7.91 -7.35
CA PHE A 179 11.73 7.63 -8.65
C PHE A 179 10.25 8.02 -8.61
N VAL A 180 9.85 8.98 -9.44
CA VAL A 180 8.49 9.49 -9.53
C VAL A 180 7.83 8.93 -10.79
N THR A 181 6.80 8.10 -10.61
CA THR A 181 5.99 7.56 -11.70
C THR A 181 5.02 8.59 -12.25
N ALA A 182 4.63 8.42 -13.52
CA ALA A 182 3.74 9.35 -14.19
C ALA A 182 2.87 8.70 -15.27
N TYR A 183 1.78 9.36 -15.62
CA TYR A 183 1.21 9.19 -16.94
C TYR A 183 2.12 9.93 -17.94
N GLY A 184 2.79 9.18 -18.81
CA GLY A 184 3.84 9.68 -19.69
C GLY A 184 5.26 9.39 -19.15
N GLN A 185 6.14 10.38 -19.16
CA GLN A 185 7.54 10.18 -18.75
C GLN A 185 7.70 10.22 -17.23
N SER A 186 8.00 9.06 -16.61
CA SER A 186 8.47 8.97 -15.22
C SER A 186 9.87 9.56 -15.05
N ARG A 187 10.25 9.94 -13.82
CA ARG A 187 11.51 10.65 -13.52
C ARG A 187 12.30 9.99 -12.41
N LEU A 188 13.62 9.91 -12.59
CA LEU A 188 14.57 9.58 -11.55
C LEU A 188 15.28 10.85 -11.10
N PHE A 189 15.09 11.23 -9.83
CA PHE A 189 15.74 12.37 -9.19
C PHE A 189 16.84 11.87 -8.27
N HIS A 190 18.09 12.16 -8.65
CA HIS A 190 19.26 11.87 -7.83
C HIS A 190 19.45 12.97 -6.78
N ASN A 191 19.62 12.58 -5.53
CA ASN A 191 19.91 13.46 -4.41
C ASN A 191 21.41 13.83 -4.40
N ASN A 192 21.72 15.12 -4.55
CA ASN A 192 23.10 15.60 -4.63
C ASN A 192 23.81 15.70 -3.25
N GLY A 193 23.16 15.30 -2.14
CA GLY A 193 23.69 15.37 -0.78
C GLY A 193 23.88 16.80 -0.24
N ASN A 194 23.30 17.79 -0.89
CA ASN A 194 23.41 19.21 -0.51
C ASN A 194 22.05 19.92 -0.40
N GLY A 195 20.98 19.12 -0.23
CA GLY A 195 19.60 19.59 -0.17
C GLY A 195 18.98 19.90 -1.52
N THR A 196 19.59 19.43 -2.63
CA THR A 196 19.05 19.58 -3.99
C THR A 196 19.03 18.25 -4.73
N PHE A 197 18.19 18.15 -5.76
CA PHE A 197 18.06 16.99 -6.63
C PHE A 197 18.39 17.34 -8.08
N THR A 198 18.88 16.34 -8.82
CA THR A 198 19.11 16.41 -10.27
C THR A 198 18.26 15.37 -10.99
N ASP A 199 17.50 15.77 -12.01
CA ASP A 199 16.81 14.83 -12.90
C ASP A 199 17.84 14.09 -13.77
N VAL A 200 18.10 12.83 -13.42
CA VAL A 200 19.06 11.96 -14.10
C VAL A 200 18.39 10.93 -15.02
N THR A 201 17.10 11.04 -15.24
CA THR A 201 16.30 10.07 -16.03
C THR A 201 16.94 9.70 -17.36
N LYS A 202 17.45 10.70 -18.07
CA LYS A 202 18.09 10.48 -19.38
C LYS A 202 19.46 9.80 -19.26
N GLN A 203 20.27 10.24 -18.30
CA GLN A 203 21.59 9.67 -18.03
C GLN A 203 21.47 8.22 -17.56
N ALA A 204 20.47 7.92 -16.75
CA ALA A 204 20.18 6.60 -16.23
C ALA A 204 19.60 5.61 -17.28
N GLY A 205 19.30 6.08 -18.51
CA GLY A 205 18.74 5.23 -19.56
C GLY A 205 17.23 4.99 -19.47
N LEU A 206 16.53 5.74 -18.61
CA LEU A 206 15.07 5.58 -18.35
C LEU A 206 14.20 6.53 -19.18
N TRP A 207 14.81 7.31 -20.09
CA TRP A 207 14.12 8.29 -20.92
C TRP A 207 13.45 7.68 -22.16
N GLY A 208 12.28 8.22 -22.52
CA GLY A 208 11.53 7.83 -23.74
C GLY A 208 10.53 6.73 -23.52
N VAL A 209 10.37 6.28 -22.28
CA VAL A 209 9.31 5.34 -21.87
C VAL A 209 8.10 6.15 -21.42
N ASN A 210 7.06 6.16 -22.27
CA ASN A 210 5.84 6.93 -22.01
C ASN A 210 4.68 5.95 -21.78
N GLU A 211 4.46 5.58 -20.54
CA GLU A 211 3.45 4.62 -20.11
C GLU A 211 2.49 5.26 -19.09
N PHE A 212 1.45 4.56 -18.75
CA PHE A 212 0.61 4.89 -17.62
C PHE A 212 1.15 4.15 -16.40
N SER A 213 2.25 4.66 -15.85
CA SER A 213 2.91 4.07 -14.70
C SER A 213 2.17 4.43 -13.41
N THR A 214 2.02 3.45 -12.52
CA THR A 214 1.38 3.55 -11.22
C THR A 214 2.41 3.45 -10.11
N SER A 215 2.43 2.37 -9.32
CA SER A 215 3.40 2.19 -8.25
C SER A 215 4.79 1.81 -8.77
N ALA A 216 5.82 2.06 -7.96
CA ALA A 216 7.16 1.56 -8.17
C ALA A 216 7.74 1.03 -6.86
N ALA A 217 8.74 0.15 -6.96
CA ALA A 217 9.47 -0.38 -5.82
C ALA A 217 10.95 -0.58 -6.18
N TRP A 218 11.82 -0.38 -5.21
CA TRP A 218 13.22 -0.75 -5.28
C TRP A 218 13.42 -2.14 -4.68
N VAL A 219 14.22 -2.98 -5.31
CA VAL A 219 14.49 -4.35 -4.90
C VAL A 219 15.85 -4.80 -5.44
N ASP A 220 16.62 -5.51 -4.65
CA ASP A 220 17.86 -6.17 -5.11
C ASP A 220 17.51 -7.63 -5.52
N TYR A 221 16.88 -7.79 -6.73
CA TYR A 221 16.30 -9.08 -7.11
C TYR A 221 17.33 -10.15 -7.46
N ASP A 222 18.54 -9.77 -7.87
CA ASP A 222 19.62 -10.70 -8.23
C ASP A 222 20.77 -10.72 -7.19
N ARG A 223 20.61 -9.98 -6.08
CA ARG A 223 21.51 -9.90 -4.92
C ARG A 223 22.93 -9.49 -5.26
N ASP A 224 23.05 -8.55 -6.19
CA ASP A 224 24.34 -7.97 -6.55
C ASP A 224 24.73 -6.75 -5.70
N GLY A 225 23.87 -6.32 -4.77
CA GLY A 225 24.07 -5.20 -3.86
C GLY A 225 23.65 -3.85 -4.45
N HIS A 226 23.08 -3.83 -5.64
CA HIS A 226 22.52 -2.66 -6.30
C HIS A 226 21.00 -2.76 -6.37
N LEU A 227 20.30 -1.70 -6.02
CA LEU A 227 18.84 -1.68 -6.07
C LEU A 227 18.35 -1.55 -7.51
N ASP A 228 17.56 -2.52 -7.94
CA ASP A 228 16.84 -2.52 -9.19
C ASP A 228 15.50 -1.83 -9.05
N LEU A 229 14.92 -1.39 -10.17
CA LEU A 229 13.68 -0.64 -10.18
C LEU A 229 12.56 -1.43 -10.85
N LEU A 230 11.53 -1.76 -10.08
CA LEU A 230 10.29 -2.34 -10.59
C LEU A 230 9.21 -1.27 -10.71
N VAL A 231 8.59 -1.14 -11.88
CA VAL A 231 7.54 -0.16 -12.18
C VAL A 231 6.27 -0.87 -12.65
N ALA A 232 5.17 -0.64 -11.97
CA ALA A 232 3.85 -1.10 -12.39
C ALA A 232 3.28 -0.17 -13.46
N ASN A 233 2.63 -0.76 -14.48
CA ASN A 233 1.93 -0.04 -15.53
C ASN A 233 0.48 -0.52 -15.62
N TYR A 234 -0.44 0.41 -15.87
CA TYR A 234 -1.86 0.14 -15.76
C TYR A 234 -2.46 -0.33 -17.09
N VAL A 235 -2.82 0.59 -17.95
CA VAL A 235 -3.49 0.30 -19.22
C VAL A 235 -2.95 1.15 -20.37
N ALA A 236 -3.13 0.68 -21.59
CA ALA A 236 -2.78 1.40 -22.81
C ALA A 236 -3.84 2.47 -23.15
N TRP A 237 -4.05 3.42 -22.24
CA TRP A 237 -4.95 4.56 -22.41
C TRP A 237 -4.20 5.79 -22.92
N THR A 238 -4.85 6.56 -23.78
CA THR A 238 -4.40 7.89 -24.21
C THR A 238 -5.61 8.80 -24.43
N PRO A 239 -5.46 10.15 -24.43
CA PRO A 239 -6.56 11.05 -24.78
C PRO A 239 -7.18 10.79 -26.15
N GLN A 240 -6.42 10.21 -27.10
CA GLN A 240 -6.85 9.89 -28.45
C GLN A 240 -7.70 8.62 -28.55
N ASN A 241 -7.50 7.67 -27.63
CA ASN A 241 -8.28 6.43 -27.58
C ASN A 241 -9.30 6.41 -26.44
N ASP A 242 -9.53 7.56 -25.79
CA ASP A 242 -10.51 7.70 -24.72
C ASP A 242 -11.92 7.39 -25.19
N LEU A 243 -12.64 6.58 -24.42
CA LEU A 243 -13.97 6.08 -24.76
C LEU A 243 -15.06 6.89 -24.05
N TYR A 244 -16.27 6.79 -24.58
CA TYR A 244 -17.45 7.31 -23.90
C TYR A 244 -18.09 6.20 -23.06
N CYS A 245 -17.91 6.26 -21.75
CA CYS A 245 -18.59 5.37 -20.82
C CYS A 245 -19.67 6.15 -20.07
N SER A 246 -20.71 5.46 -19.61
CA SER A 246 -21.82 6.06 -18.89
C SER A 246 -22.42 5.06 -17.90
N MET A 247 -22.65 5.48 -16.67
CA MET A 247 -23.31 4.68 -15.64
C MET A 247 -24.83 4.74 -15.76
N ASP A 248 -25.38 5.86 -16.19
CA ASP A 248 -26.83 6.10 -16.34
C ASP A 248 -27.33 6.05 -17.79
N GLY A 249 -26.44 5.86 -18.76
CA GLY A 249 -26.74 5.83 -20.20
C GLY A 249 -26.90 7.21 -20.82
N LYS A 250 -26.64 8.30 -20.11
CA LYS A 250 -26.80 9.69 -20.58
C LYS A 250 -25.53 10.51 -20.43
N ASP A 251 -25.04 10.63 -19.19
CA ASP A 251 -23.89 11.46 -18.86
C ASP A 251 -22.59 10.64 -18.95
N LYS A 252 -21.51 11.29 -19.39
CA LYS A 252 -20.19 10.63 -19.42
C LYS A 252 -19.71 10.37 -17.99
N SER A 253 -19.31 9.12 -17.70
CA SER A 253 -18.60 8.69 -16.51
C SER A 253 -17.17 8.27 -16.83
N TYR A 254 -16.37 8.01 -15.80
CA TYR A 254 -15.05 7.39 -15.98
C TYR A 254 -15.20 5.97 -16.53
N CYS A 255 -14.36 5.60 -17.50
CA CYS A 255 -14.34 4.24 -18.03
C CYS A 255 -13.62 3.30 -17.07
N THR A 256 -14.07 2.06 -17.01
CA THR A 256 -13.38 0.98 -16.26
C THR A 256 -12.21 0.44 -17.09
N PRO A 257 -11.20 -0.17 -16.43
CA PRO A 257 -10.01 -0.69 -17.11
C PRO A 257 -10.31 -1.83 -18.09
N GLU A 258 -11.43 -2.51 -17.94
CA GLU A 258 -11.87 -3.58 -18.85
C GLU A 258 -11.98 -3.11 -20.31
N SER A 259 -12.25 -1.81 -20.50
CA SER A 259 -12.37 -1.19 -21.81
C SER A 259 -11.04 -1.01 -22.56
N TYR A 260 -9.90 -1.18 -21.87
CA TYR A 260 -8.57 -0.95 -22.42
C TYR A 260 -7.67 -2.18 -22.27
N LYS A 261 -6.66 -2.27 -23.13
CA LYS A 261 -5.62 -3.30 -23.02
C LYS A 261 -4.74 -3.01 -21.81
N GLY A 262 -4.30 -4.07 -21.14
CA GLY A 262 -3.32 -3.97 -20.09
C GLY A 262 -1.94 -3.53 -20.59
N ALA A 263 -1.06 -3.21 -19.64
CA ALA A 263 0.33 -2.89 -19.89
C ALA A 263 1.22 -3.70 -18.93
N SER A 264 2.37 -4.18 -19.42
CA SER A 264 3.29 -4.97 -18.61
C SER A 264 3.99 -4.09 -17.57
N VAL A 265 4.27 -4.64 -16.41
CA VAL A 265 5.29 -4.09 -15.51
C VAL A 265 6.63 -3.99 -16.23
N ARG A 266 7.54 -3.16 -15.71
CA ARG A 266 8.93 -3.09 -16.16
C ARG A 266 9.87 -3.35 -15.00
N LEU A 267 10.87 -4.20 -15.24
CA LEU A 267 12.01 -4.38 -14.36
C LEU A 267 13.24 -3.76 -15.01
N TRP A 268 13.80 -2.77 -14.35
CA TRP A 268 15.03 -2.10 -14.75
C TRP A 268 16.17 -2.57 -13.87
N ARG A 269 17.09 -3.37 -14.44
CA ARG A 269 18.28 -3.83 -13.74
C ARG A 269 19.29 -2.70 -13.60
N ASN A 270 19.75 -2.44 -12.40
CA ASN A 270 20.82 -1.49 -12.11
C ASN A 270 22.17 -2.10 -12.49
N ARG A 271 23.01 -1.36 -13.21
CA ARG A 271 24.34 -1.82 -13.62
C ARG A 271 25.45 -1.44 -12.63
N GLY A 272 25.11 -0.75 -11.54
CA GLY A 272 26.06 -0.26 -10.55
C GLY A 272 26.90 0.94 -11.00
N ASP A 273 26.64 1.48 -12.18
CA ASP A 273 27.31 2.66 -12.75
C ASP A 273 26.38 3.87 -12.90
N GLY A 274 25.20 3.82 -12.26
CA GLY A 274 24.14 4.83 -12.33
C GLY A 274 23.25 4.68 -13.56
N THR A 275 23.39 3.61 -14.35
CA THR A 275 22.54 3.31 -15.51
C THR A 275 21.75 2.03 -15.32
N PHE A 276 20.64 1.93 -16.05
CA PHE A 276 19.72 0.78 -15.98
C PHE A 276 19.57 0.12 -17.35
N GLU A 277 19.24 -1.17 -17.33
CA GLU A 277 18.83 -1.94 -18.52
C GLU A 277 17.45 -2.57 -18.32
N ASP A 278 16.64 -2.64 -19.38
CA ASP A 278 15.34 -3.32 -19.34
C ASP A 278 15.55 -4.84 -19.25
N ALA A 279 15.26 -5.40 -18.09
CA ALA A 279 15.34 -6.83 -17.79
C ALA A 279 13.98 -7.53 -17.86
N THR A 280 12.88 -6.82 -18.19
CA THR A 280 11.50 -7.29 -18.10
C THR A 280 11.26 -8.63 -18.80
N HIS A 281 11.67 -8.73 -20.05
CA HIS A 281 11.52 -9.99 -20.81
C HIS A 281 12.44 -11.11 -20.31
N LYS A 282 13.68 -10.76 -20.02
CA LYS A 282 14.71 -11.71 -19.57
C LYS A 282 14.36 -12.30 -18.21
N SER A 283 13.78 -11.50 -17.31
CA SER A 283 13.38 -11.95 -15.98
C SER A 283 12.08 -12.76 -15.95
N GLY A 284 11.31 -12.78 -17.05
CA GLY A 284 10.01 -13.48 -17.12
C GLY A 284 8.84 -12.68 -16.52
N LEU A 285 9.02 -11.38 -16.27
CA LEU A 285 7.95 -10.51 -15.73
C LEU A 285 7.02 -9.92 -16.80
N TYR A 286 7.37 -10.06 -18.09
CA TYR A 286 6.56 -9.48 -19.16
C TYR A 286 5.17 -10.12 -19.25
N ASP A 287 4.13 -9.31 -19.04
CA ASP A 287 2.72 -9.69 -19.20
C ASP A 287 1.89 -8.51 -19.69
N SER A 288 1.55 -8.50 -20.98
CA SER A 288 0.75 -7.44 -21.61
C SER A 288 -0.73 -7.43 -21.21
N THR A 289 -1.18 -8.40 -20.44
CA THR A 289 -2.56 -8.48 -19.93
C THR A 289 -2.73 -7.86 -18.56
N SER A 290 -1.63 -7.62 -17.84
CA SER A 290 -1.62 -7.00 -16.52
C SER A 290 -2.22 -5.58 -16.54
N LYS A 291 -2.87 -5.21 -15.43
CA LYS A 291 -3.37 -3.87 -15.17
C LYS A 291 -2.93 -3.48 -13.76
N SER A 292 -1.62 -3.33 -13.64
CA SER A 292 -0.95 -3.30 -12.34
C SER A 292 -1.11 -1.96 -11.65
N MET A 293 -1.44 -1.99 -10.36
CA MET A 293 -1.69 -0.82 -9.53
C MET A 293 -0.71 -0.71 -8.37
N GLY A 294 -0.53 -1.76 -7.59
CA GLY A 294 0.35 -1.81 -6.43
C GLY A 294 1.40 -2.92 -6.55
N ILE A 295 2.51 -2.74 -5.84
CA ILE A 295 3.64 -3.67 -5.76
C ILE A 295 3.96 -3.91 -4.29
N ALA A 296 4.12 -5.17 -3.89
CA ALA A 296 4.70 -5.54 -2.62
C ALA A 296 5.87 -6.51 -2.83
N ILE A 297 6.98 -6.25 -2.15
CA ILE A 297 8.15 -7.13 -2.12
C ILE A 297 8.07 -7.95 -0.83
N LEU A 298 8.26 -9.27 -0.95
CA LEU A 298 8.17 -10.21 0.17
C LEU A 298 8.98 -11.46 -0.12
N ASP A 299 9.31 -12.23 0.90
CA ASP A 299 9.82 -13.59 0.76
C ASP A 299 8.66 -14.57 1.09
N ALA A 300 7.87 -14.91 0.07
CA ALA A 300 6.62 -15.65 0.22
C ALA A 300 6.83 -17.10 0.66
N ASN A 301 7.96 -17.69 0.29
CA ASN A 301 8.30 -19.11 0.51
C ASN A 301 9.39 -19.31 1.58
N GLN A 302 9.92 -18.22 2.19
CA GLN A 302 10.97 -18.21 3.20
C GLN A 302 12.28 -18.84 2.70
N ASP A 303 12.60 -18.61 1.42
CA ASP A 303 13.84 -19.09 0.83
C ASP A 303 14.98 -18.06 0.89
N GLY A 304 14.66 -16.89 1.44
CA GLY A 304 15.57 -15.77 1.65
C GLY A 304 15.71 -14.86 0.45
N TRP A 305 15.02 -15.05 -0.66
CA TRP A 305 15.07 -14.20 -1.85
C TRP A 305 13.80 -13.35 -1.98
N PRO A 306 13.90 -12.12 -2.51
CA PRO A 306 12.73 -11.30 -2.70
C PRO A 306 11.85 -11.83 -3.83
N ASP A 307 10.58 -12.09 -3.51
CA ASP A 307 9.49 -12.35 -4.42
C ASP A 307 8.68 -11.07 -4.66
N ILE A 308 7.86 -11.05 -5.70
CA ILE A 308 7.09 -9.88 -6.11
C ILE A 308 5.60 -10.23 -6.15
N ALA A 309 4.78 -9.55 -5.35
CA ALA A 309 3.33 -9.58 -5.48
C ALA A 309 2.83 -8.28 -6.14
N ILE A 310 1.88 -8.42 -7.08
CA ILE A 310 1.31 -7.30 -7.83
C ILE A 310 -0.21 -7.37 -7.76
N SER A 311 -0.83 -6.30 -7.27
CA SER A 311 -2.27 -6.12 -7.38
C SER A 311 -2.65 -5.65 -8.78
N ASN A 312 -3.66 -6.28 -9.35
CA ASN A 312 -4.19 -5.95 -10.67
C ASN A 312 -5.66 -5.55 -10.60
N ASP A 313 -6.01 -4.53 -11.35
CA ASP A 313 -7.39 -4.07 -11.47
C ASP A 313 -8.14 -4.91 -12.51
N THR A 314 -9.17 -5.67 -12.05
CA THR A 314 -10.01 -6.55 -12.89
C THR A 314 -9.27 -7.66 -13.66
N GLN A 315 -8.03 -7.94 -13.25
CA GLN A 315 -7.22 -9.05 -13.73
C GLN A 315 -6.70 -9.86 -12.52
N PRO A 316 -6.33 -11.15 -12.72
CA PRO A 316 -5.74 -11.92 -11.62
C PRO A 316 -4.51 -11.23 -11.02
N ASN A 317 -4.45 -11.12 -9.70
CA ASN A 317 -3.25 -10.69 -9.01
C ASN A 317 -2.10 -11.66 -9.30
N LYS A 318 -0.88 -11.14 -9.30
CA LYS A 318 0.33 -11.91 -9.62
C LYS A 318 1.20 -12.12 -8.40
N LEU A 319 1.82 -13.31 -8.34
CA LEU A 319 2.91 -13.63 -7.42
C LEU A 319 4.05 -14.23 -8.23
N TYR A 320 5.13 -13.51 -8.32
CA TYR A 320 6.33 -13.92 -9.02
C TYR A 320 7.36 -14.41 -8.00
N ILE A 321 7.61 -15.73 -8.01
CA ILE A 321 8.61 -16.37 -7.15
C ILE A 321 9.98 -16.27 -7.81
N ASN A 322 10.96 -15.78 -7.07
CA ASN A 322 12.33 -15.62 -7.53
C ASN A 322 13.04 -17.00 -7.69
N ASN A 323 13.53 -17.28 -8.88
CA ASN A 323 14.24 -18.54 -9.17
C ASN A 323 15.73 -18.50 -8.78
N ARG A 324 16.23 -17.43 -8.13
CA ARG A 324 17.62 -17.24 -7.69
C ARG A 324 18.65 -17.24 -8.82
N ASN A 325 18.23 -16.92 -10.01
CA ASN A 325 19.06 -16.89 -11.22
C ASN A 325 18.76 -15.68 -12.12
N GLY A 326 18.16 -14.63 -11.54
CA GLY A 326 17.74 -13.42 -12.25
C GLY A 326 16.42 -13.58 -13.03
N THR A 327 15.66 -14.66 -12.78
CA THR A 327 14.34 -14.88 -13.38
C THR A 327 13.28 -15.18 -12.32
N PHE A 328 12.02 -15.08 -12.72
CA PHE A 328 10.86 -15.33 -11.87
C PHE A 328 9.91 -16.36 -12.49
N THR A 329 9.16 -17.04 -11.64
CA THR A 329 8.05 -17.92 -12.03
C THR A 329 6.74 -17.37 -11.48
N GLU A 330 5.77 -17.08 -12.36
CA GLU A 330 4.44 -16.59 -11.97
C GLU A 330 3.62 -17.71 -11.31
N LYS A 331 3.06 -17.44 -10.11
CA LYS A 331 2.32 -18.39 -9.27
C LYS A 331 0.99 -17.83 -8.72
N GLY A 332 0.58 -16.61 -9.08
CA GLY A 332 -0.57 -15.93 -8.47
C GLY A 332 -1.86 -16.74 -8.44
N VAL A 333 -2.20 -17.37 -9.56
CA VAL A 333 -3.39 -18.25 -9.64
C VAL A 333 -3.21 -19.52 -8.81
N VAL A 334 -2.05 -20.16 -8.93
CA VAL A 334 -1.78 -21.45 -8.24
C VAL A 334 -1.64 -21.25 -6.73
N SER A 335 -1.10 -20.11 -6.30
CA SER A 335 -0.96 -19.78 -4.89
C SER A 335 -2.27 -19.34 -4.21
N GLY A 336 -3.33 -19.07 -4.99
CA GLY A 336 -4.64 -18.68 -4.46
C GLY A 336 -4.87 -17.17 -4.33
N ILE A 337 -3.92 -16.29 -4.75
CA ILE A 337 -4.14 -14.83 -4.68
C ILE A 337 -4.76 -14.24 -5.95
N GLY A 338 -4.81 -15.01 -7.05
CA GLY A 338 -5.26 -14.51 -8.36
C GLY A 338 -6.76 -14.23 -8.45
N PHE A 339 -7.57 -14.91 -7.64
CA PHE A 339 -9.03 -14.82 -7.67
C PHE A 339 -9.61 -14.84 -6.25
N SER A 340 -10.83 -14.29 -6.11
CA SER A 340 -11.64 -14.48 -4.93
C SER A 340 -12.12 -15.93 -4.80
N GLU A 341 -12.73 -16.28 -3.68
CA GLU A 341 -13.37 -17.57 -3.46
C GLU A 341 -14.49 -17.89 -4.47
N ASP A 342 -15.12 -16.85 -5.04
CA ASP A 342 -16.13 -16.96 -6.10
C ASP A 342 -15.52 -17.10 -7.50
N GLY A 343 -14.20 -17.14 -7.63
CA GLY A 343 -13.48 -17.23 -8.90
C GLY A 343 -13.47 -15.92 -9.71
N VAL A 344 -13.65 -14.78 -9.05
CA VAL A 344 -13.64 -13.44 -9.68
C VAL A 344 -12.27 -12.78 -9.47
N ALA A 345 -11.66 -12.27 -10.53
CA ALA A 345 -10.54 -11.35 -10.41
C ALA A 345 -11.06 -10.01 -9.89
N ARG A 346 -10.73 -9.67 -8.64
CA ARG A 346 -11.13 -8.40 -8.04
C ARG A 346 -10.36 -7.24 -8.66
N ALA A 347 -10.87 -6.03 -8.48
CA ALA A 347 -10.20 -4.80 -8.92
C ALA A 347 -9.21 -4.35 -7.83
N GLY A 348 -8.02 -4.94 -7.83
CA GLY A 348 -6.98 -4.67 -6.83
C GLY A 348 -6.25 -3.35 -7.09
N MET A 349 -6.10 -2.51 -6.04
CA MET A 349 -5.41 -1.21 -6.08
C MET A 349 -4.10 -1.27 -5.28
N GLY A 350 -4.11 -0.82 -4.03
CA GLY A 350 -2.97 -0.90 -3.13
C GLY A 350 -2.72 -2.32 -2.65
N ILE A 351 -1.49 -2.57 -2.24
CA ILE A 351 -1.07 -3.86 -1.70
C ILE A 351 0.01 -3.65 -0.65
N ASP A 352 -0.04 -4.45 0.40
CA ASP A 352 1.04 -4.53 1.37
C ASP A 352 1.27 -5.96 1.87
N ALA A 353 2.50 -6.24 2.33
CA ALA A 353 2.90 -7.56 2.80
C ALA A 353 3.49 -7.48 4.21
N ALA A 354 2.99 -8.30 5.16
CA ALA A 354 3.55 -8.39 6.50
C ALA A 354 3.18 -9.71 7.20
N ASP A 355 3.95 -10.07 8.22
CA ASP A 355 3.63 -11.18 9.12
C ASP A 355 2.73 -10.69 10.26
N TYR A 356 1.50 -10.28 9.94
CA TYR A 356 0.56 -9.68 10.89
C TYR A 356 0.07 -10.66 11.98
N ASN A 357 0.27 -11.95 11.80
CA ASN A 357 -0.20 -12.99 12.72
C ASN A 357 0.95 -13.75 13.41
N HIS A 358 2.18 -13.26 13.28
CA HIS A 358 3.41 -13.85 13.84
C HIS A 358 3.61 -15.32 13.45
N SER A 359 3.21 -15.66 12.23
CA SER A 359 3.37 -17.03 11.68
C SER A 359 4.80 -17.34 11.22
N GLY A 360 5.62 -16.31 11.05
CA GLY A 360 6.93 -16.33 10.42
C GLY A 360 6.87 -16.10 8.91
N TYR A 361 5.68 -16.07 8.29
CA TYR A 361 5.47 -15.94 6.85
C TYR A 361 4.67 -14.67 6.53
N PRO A 362 5.10 -13.85 5.55
CA PRO A 362 4.36 -12.67 5.17
C PRO A 362 3.04 -13.04 4.49
N SER A 363 2.01 -12.32 4.86
CA SER A 363 0.66 -12.35 4.30
C SER A 363 0.39 -11.06 3.54
N LEU A 364 -0.68 -10.98 2.73
CA LEU A 364 -0.96 -9.84 1.88
C LEU A 364 -2.30 -9.19 2.24
N ALA A 365 -2.35 -7.86 2.27
CA ALA A 365 -3.57 -7.08 2.16
C ALA A 365 -3.64 -6.43 0.78
N ILE A 366 -4.79 -6.52 0.09
CA ILE A 366 -5.03 -5.89 -1.21
C ILE A 366 -6.35 -5.14 -1.14
N THR A 367 -6.30 -3.82 -1.37
CA THR A 367 -7.51 -3.01 -1.45
C THR A 367 -8.23 -3.22 -2.78
N ASN A 368 -9.56 -3.19 -2.73
CA ASN A 368 -10.39 -3.51 -3.89
C ASN A 368 -11.49 -2.45 -4.10
N PHE A 369 -12.18 -2.57 -5.23
CA PHE A 369 -13.30 -1.71 -5.60
C PHE A 369 -14.51 -1.93 -4.67
N SER A 370 -15.40 -0.95 -4.57
CA SER A 370 -16.66 -1.07 -3.84
C SER A 370 -17.49 -2.30 -4.31
N ASN A 371 -18.18 -2.93 -3.38
CA ASN A 371 -18.84 -4.24 -3.53
C ASN A 371 -17.90 -5.43 -3.75
N GLN A 372 -16.59 -5.22 -3.52
CA GLN A 372 -15.56 -6.25 -3.53
C GLN A 372 -14.73 -6.05 -2.26
N MET A 373 -15.02 -6.74 -1.19
CA MET A 373 -14.29 -6.56 0.07
C MET A 373 -12.76 -6.59 -0.14
N ILE A 374 -12.03 -5.90 0.71
CA ILE A 374 -10.57 -5.95 0.76
C ILE A 374 -10.12 -7.39 0.93
N SER A 375 -9.13 -7.84 0.17
CA SER A 375 -8.54 -9.17 0.32
C SER A 375 -7.51 -9.19 1.44
N LEU A 376 -7.58 -10.20 2.30
CA LEU A 376 -6.61 -10.46 3.35
C LEU A 376 -6.06 -11.89 3.16
N TYR A 377 -5.05 -12.04 2.32
CA TYR A 377 -4.48 -13.33 1.97
C TYR A 377 -3.48 -13.79 3.00
N GLN A 378 -3.87 -14.74 3.85
CA GLN A 378 -3.00 -15.35 4.84
C GLN A 378 -2.13 -16.44 4.21
N ASN A 379 -0.82 -16.35 4.40
CA ASN A 379 0.15 -17.35 3.94
C ASN A 379 0.04 -18.64 4.77
N GLN A 380 -0.15 -19.78 4.10
CA GLN A 380 -0.33 -21.09 4.70
C GLN A 380 0.99 -21.89 4.87
N LYS A 381 2.15 -21.25 4.71
CA LYS A 381 3.50 -21.82 4.88
C LYS A 381 3.89 -22.91 3.84
N ASN A 382 3.09 -23.12 2.84
CA ASN A 382 3.27 -24.14 1.81
C ASN A 382 3.20 -23.57 0.38
N GLY A 383 3.39 -22.26 0.23
CA GLY A 383 3.26 -21.54 -1.04
C GLY A 383 1.82 -21.24 -1.46
N LEU A 384 0.85 -21.52 -0.59
CA LEU A 384 -0.56 -21.22 -0.79
C LEU A 384 -1.00 -20.08 0.14
N PHE A 385 -2.01 -19.34 -0.30
CA PHE A 385 -2.66 -18.28 0.45
C PHE A 385 -4.16 -18.54 0.52
N VAL A 386 -4.76 -18.16 1.64
CA VAL A 386 -6.23 -18.22 1.86
C VAL A 386 -6.73 -16.81 2.15
N ASP A 387 -7.79 -16.39 1.45
CA ASP A 387 -8.46 -15.12 1.73
C ASP A 387 -9.25 -15.21 3.04
N MET A 388 -8.79 -14.50 4.06
CA MET A 388 -9.43 -14.44 5.38
C MET A 388 -10.46 -13.30 5.48
N ALA A 389 -10.57 -12.44 4.46
CA ALA A 389 -11.45 -11.28 4.48
C ALA A 389 -12.93 -11.65 4.72
N PRO A 390 -13.51 -12.69 4.08
CA PRO A 390 -14.92 -13.04 4.30
C PRO A 390 -15.25 -13.38 5.75
N GLN A 391 -14.27 -13.87 6.51
CA GLN A 391 -14.42 -14.29 7.90
C GLN A 391 -14.00 -13.20 8.91
N SER A 392 -13.38 -12.12 8.43
CA SER A 392 -12.84 -11.03 9.25
C SER A 392 -13.73 -9.79 9.24
N GLU A 393 -13.47 -8.88 10.16
CA GLU A 393 -14.08 -7.56 10.14
C GLU A 393 -13.53 -6.70 8.99
N VAL A 394 -12.29 -6.93 8.58
CA VAL A 394 -11.67 -6.27 7.42
C VAL A 394 -12.57 -6.39 6.19
N GLY A 395 -12.98 -7.60 5.82
CA GLY A 395 -13.84 -7.78 4.65
C GLY A 395 -15.26 -7.25 4.84
N ARG A 396 -15.86 -7.45 6.01
CA ARG A 396 -17.24 -7.00 6.24
C ARG A 396 -17.40 -5.48 6.22
N LYS A 397 -16.45 -4.76 6.82
CA LYS A 397 -16.48 -3.28 6.92
C LYS A 397 -16.12 -2.61 5.61
N SER A 398 -15.19 -3.19 4.85
CA SER A 398 -14.72 -2.63 3.59
C SER A 398 -15.58 -2.99 2.36
N LEU A 399 -16.67 -3.73 2.53
CA LEU A 399 -17.48 -4.22 1.39
C LEU A 399 -18.02 -3.07 0.51
N LEU A 400 -18.43 -1.97 1.10
CA LEU A 400 -19.04 -0.84 0.40
C LEU A 400 -18.06 0.29 0.07
N THR A 401 -16.84 0.26 0.60
CA THR A 401 -15.82 1.27 0.32
C THR A 401 -14.93 0.87 -0.84
N LEU A 402 -14.26 1.85 -1.44
CA LEU A 402 -13.24 1.66 -2.46
C LEU A 402 -11.89 2.05 -1.87
N GLY A 403 -11.07 1.03 -1.54
CA GLY A 403 -9.77 1.26 -0.93
C GLY A 403 -8.66 1.49 -1.96
N PHE A 404 -7.73 2.40 -1.64
CA PHE A 404 -6.49 2.65 -2.39
C PHE A 404 -5.26 2.36 -1.55
N GLY A 405 -4.69 3.36 -0.87
CA GLY A 405 -3.53 3.17 -0.01
C GLY A 405 -3.82 2.19 1.12
N CYS A 406 -2.91 1.25 1.37
CA CYS A 406 -3.01 0.35 2.51
C CYS A 406 -1.62 -0.06 2.99
N PHE A 407 -1.46 -0.22 4.29
CA PHE A 407 -0.23 -0.75 4.86
C PHE A 407 -0.47 -1.34 6.25
N PHE A 408 0.39 -2.30 6.60
CA PHE A 408 0.50 -2.81 7.95
C PHE A 408 1.51 -1.99 8.75
N PHE A 409 1.13 -1.58 9.97
CA PHE A 409 1.97 -0.84 10.91
C PHE A 409 1.45 -1.04 12.34
N ASP A 410 2.27 -0.80 13.32
CA ASP A 410 1.91 -0.92 14.74
C ASP A 410 1.66 0.48 15.32
N TYR A 411 0.38 0.96 15.23
CA TYR A 411 0.08 2.35 15.61
C TYR A 411 0.05 2.57 17.11
N ASP A 412 -0.21 1.54 17.91
CA ASP A 412 -0.31 1.63 19.37
C ASP A 412 0.90 1.02 20.09
N LEU A 413 1.85 0.48 19.32
CA LEU A 413 3.13 -0.06 19.75
C LEU A 413 2.99 -1.26 20.70
N ASP A 414 1.94 -2.05 20.54
CA ASP A 414 1.68 -3.25 21.33
C ASP A 414 2.45 -4.49 20.83
N GLY A 415 3.02 -4.41 19.63
CA GLY A 415 3.81 -5.45 18.98
C GLY A 415 3.03 -6.26 17.96
N TRP A 416 1.76 -5.92 17.67
CA TRP A 416 0.97 -6.49 16.60
C TRP A 416 0.77 -5.46 15.48
N LEU A 417 0.84 -5.93 14.24
CA LEU A 417 0.65 -5.05 13.10
C LEU A 417 -0.83 -4.85 12.81
N ASP A 418 -1.25 -3.60 12.83
CA ASP A 418 -2.57 -3.11 12.46
C ASP A 418 -2.63 -2.84 10.97
N LEU A 419 -3.83 -2.59 10.42
CA LEU A 419 -4.02 -2.32 9.01
C LEU A 419 -4.74 -0.99 8.78
N PHE A 420 -4.07 -0.05 8.12
CA PHE A 420 -4.66 1.21 7.65
C PHE A 420 -5.10 1.10 6.19
N ILE A 421 -6.21 1.78 5.85
CA ILE A 421 -6.72 1.88 4.48
C ILE A 421 -7.23 3.28 4.18
N ALA A 422 -6.77 3.82 3.07
CA ALA A 422 -7.24 5.07 2.49
C ALA A 422 -8.36 4.80 1.50
N ASP A 423 -9.57 5.25 1.81
CA ASP A 423 -10.76 5.00 1.01
C ASP A 423 -11.23 6.25 0.24
N GLY A 424 -11.87 6.04 -0.90
CA GLY A 424 -12.45 7.09 -1.73
C GLY A 424 -12.80 6.65 -3.14
N HIS A 425 -14.06 6.82 -3.53
CA HIS A 425 -14.56 6.35 -4.82
C HIS A 425 -13.99 7.13 -6.03
N LEU A 426 -14.16 6.59 -7.23
CA LEU A 426 -13.68 7.19 -8.49
C LEU A 426 -14.63 8.25 -9.05
N ASP A 427 -15.93 7.98 -9.01
CA ASP A 427 -16.92 8.81 -9.67
C ASP A 427 -17.77 9.61 -8.67
N PRO A 428 -17.79 10.96 -8.74
CA PRO A 428 -18.57 11.80 -7.85
C PRO A 428 -20.08 11.60 -7.99
N ASP A 429 -20.54 10.94 -9.05
CA ASP A 429 -21.95 10.68 -9.32
C ASP A 429 -22.42 9.28 -8.88
N ILE A 430 -21.56 8.50 -8.18
CA ILE A 430 -21.84 7.10 -7.81
C ILE A 430 -23.13 6.94 -7.00
N GLU A 431 -23.44 7.86 -6.09
CA GLU A 431 -24.64 7.82 -5.25
C GLU A 431 -25.94 7.86 -6.05
N LYS A 432 -25.91 8.38 -7.30
CA LYS A 432 -27.08 8.41 -8.20
C LYS A 432 -27.48 7.00 -8.66
N VAL A 433 -26.52 6.08 -8.72
CA VAL A 433 -26.71 4.72 -9.24
C VAL A 433 -26.58 3.64 -8.14
N GLN A 434 -25.82 3.93 -7.08
CA GLN A 434 -25.58 3.06 -5.93
C GLN A 434 -25.67 3.89 -4.64
N GLN A 435 -26.86 4.02 -4.08
CA GLN A 435 -27.16 4.91 -2.94
C GLN A 435 -26.37 4.62 -1.65
N GLN A 436 -25.80 3.40 -1.51
CA GLN A 436 -25.04 2.97 -0.34
C GLN A 436 -23.52 3.19 -0.50
N VAL A 437 -23.08 3.55 -1.68
CA VAL A 437 -21.66 3.81 -2.00
C VAL A 437 -21.46 5.31 -2.10
N HIS A 438 -20.44 5.83 -1.44
CA HIS A 438 -20.18 7.27 -1.37
C HIS A 438 -18.95 7.65 -2.18
N TYR A 439 -18.92 8.87 -2.71
CA TYR A 439 -17.73 9.40 -3.40
C TYR A 439 -16.58 9.70 -2.44
N ALA A 440 -16.90 10.41 -1.36
CA ALA A 440 -15.96 10.65 -0.26
C ALA A 440 -16.23 9.63 0.85
N GLU A 441 -15.21 8.94 1.30
CA GLU A 441 -15.28 7.84 2.25
C GLU A 441 -14.34 8.09 3.43
N ALA A 442 -14.70 7.60 4.62
CA ALA A 442 -13.82 7.63 5.79
C ALA A 442 -12.76 6.51 5.63
N PRO A 443 -11.52 6.74 6.08
CA PRO A 443 -10.51 5.69 6.09
C PRO A 443 -10.87 4.59 7.09
N HIS A 444 -10.35 3.37 6.89
CA HIS A 444 -10.39 2.34 7.91
C HIS A 444 -9.06 2.27 8.67
N LEU A 445 -9.15 1.98 9.96
CA LEU A 445 -8.04 1.54 10.79
C LEU A 445 -8.48 0.29 11.54
N PHE A 446 -7.90 -0.84 11.17
CA PHE A 446 -8.18 -2.11 11.79
C PHE A 446 -7.11 -2.45 12.82
N HIS A 447 -7.49 -2.37 14.11
CA HIS A 447 -6.64 -2.82 15.22
C HIS A 447 -6.57 -4.35 15.25
N ASN A 448 -5.38 -4.89 15.45
CA ASN A 448 -5.11 -6.32 15.53
C ASN A 448 -5.01 -6.77 17.00
N ASP A 449 -6.06 -7.36 17.54
CA ASP A 449 -6.12 -7.90 18.91
C ASP A 449 -5.15 -9.08 19.17
N GLY A 450 -4.28 -9.36 18.20
CA GLY A 450 -3.35 -10.48 18.18
C GLY A 450 -3.82 -11.66 17.33
N GLY A 451 -2.84 -12.24 16.60
CA GLY A 451 -3.08 -13.40 15.75
C GLY A 451 -3.97 -13.15 14.54
N GLY A 452 -4.10 -11.89 14.09
CA GLY A 452 -4.89 -11.50 12.92
C GLY A 452 -6.38 -11.33 13.19
N LYS A 453 -6.76 -11.04 14.41
CA LYS A 453 -8.14 -10.67 14.79
C LYS A 453 -8.27 -9.16 14.71
N PHE A 454 -8.80 -8.68 13.62
CA PHE A 454 -8.95 -7.26 13.33
C PHE A 454 -10.31 -6.70 13.79
N GLN A 455 -10.27 -5.48 14.35
CA GLN A 455 -11.43 -4.68 14.72
C GLN A 455 -11.29 -3.28 14.12
N ASP A 456 -12.32 -2.75 13.46
CA ASP A 456 -12.31 -1.39 12.93
C ASP A 456 -12.46 -0.36 14.07
N VAL A 457 -11.43 0.45 14.26
CA VAL A 457 -11.34 1.45 15.34
C VAL A 457 -11.27 2.89 14.81
N ALA A 458 -11.44 3.11 13.50
CA ALA A 458 -11.27 4.42 12.86
C ALA A 458 -12.10 5.52 13.53
N GLU A 459 -13.37 5.28 13.86
CA GLU A 459 -14.26 6.22 14.55
C GLU A 459 -13.69 6.66 15.92
N ALA A 460 -13.02 5.74 16.63
CA ALA A 460 -12.42 6.00 17.94
C ALA A 460 -11.17 6.88 17.86
N MET A 461 -10.52 6.98 16.70
CA MET A 461 -9.26 7.74 16.50
C MET A 461 -9.48 9.25 16.47
N GLY A 462 -10.70 9.72 16.42
CA GLY A 462 -11.04 11.13 16.49
C GLY A 462 -11.79 11.64 15.25
N LYS A 463 -12.56 12.70 15.44
CA LYS A 463 -13.45 13.24 14.41
C LYS A 463 -12.74 13.64 13.11
N SER A 464 -11.53 14.19 13.19
CA SER A 464 -10.75 14.59 12.00
C SER A 464 -10.23 13.39 11.24
N PHE A 465 -9.98 12.26 11.93
CA PHE A 465 -9.57 11.00 11.29
C PHE A 465 -10.74 10.38 10.54
N ASP A 466 -11.90 10.29 11.16
CA ASP A 466 -13.12 9.70 10.60
C ASP A 466 -13.82 10.59 9.55
N GLU A 467 -13.25 11.71 9.17
CA GLU A 467 -13.81 12.60 8.15
C GLU A 467 -13.72 11.98 6.76
N ARG A 468 -14.83 12.00 6.02
CA ARG A 468 -14.91 11.47 4.66
C ARG A 468 -14.08 12.28 3.67
N ARG A 469 -13.25 11.61 2.89
CA ARG A 469 -12.36 12.17 1.88
C ARG A 469 -12.31 11.28 0.63
N VAL A 470 -11.72 11.77 -0.44
CA VAL A 470 -11.45 10.95 -1.63
C VAL A 470 -10.00 10.48 -1.55
N GLY A 471 -9.74 9.54 -0.63
CA GLY A 471 -8.41 9.05 -0.32
C GLY A 471 -7.72 8.36 -1.50
N ARG A 472 -6.38 8.45 -1.57
CA ARG A 472 -5.55 7.78 -2.57
C ARG A 472 -4.28 7.22 -1.93
N GLY A 473 -3.15 7.88 -2.09
CA GLY A 473 -1.90 7.46 -1.48
C GLY A 473 -1.90 7.67 0.02
N ALA A 474 -1.18 6.81 0.72
CA ALA A 474 -0.94 6.94 2.15
C ALA A 474 0.41 6.34 2.53
N ALA A 475 1.05 6.93 3.53
CA ALA A 475 2.33 6.46 4.07
C ALA A 475 2.39 6.73 5.59
N TYR A 476 3.26 6.01 6.28
CA TYR A 476 3.56 6.24 7.70
C TYR A 476 5.03 6.62 7.90
N GLY A 477 5.29 7.39 8.96
CA GLY A 477 6.61 7.78 9.40
C GLY A 477 6.53 8.53 10.73
N ASP A 478 7.61 8.56 11.47
CA ASP A 478 7.73 9.30 12.74
C ASP A 478 8.28 10.69 12.45
N ILE A 479 7.39 11.69 12.37
CA ILE A 479 7.76 13.06 12.00
C ILE A 479 8.37 13.89 13.13
N ASN A 480 8.25 13.44 14.37
CA ASN A 480 8.68 14.17 15.56
C ASN A 480 9.70 13.40 16.40
N ASN A 481 10.17 12.25 15.89
CA ASN A 481 11.16 11.37 16.55
C ASN A 481 10.76 10.96 17.98
N ASP A 482 9.44 10.74 18.23
CA ASP A 482 8.93 10.32 19.53
C ASP A 482 8.71 8.80 19.63
N GLY A 483 8.97 8.07 18.53
CA GLY A 483 8.87 6.63 18.43
C GLY A 483 7.46 6.10 18.21
N ALA A 484 6.46 6.97 17.96
CA ALA A 484 5.14 6.61 17.47
C ALA A 484 5.03 6.94 15.96
N LEU A 485 4.24 6.14 15.23
CA LEU A 485 4.09 6.33 13.79
C LEU A 485 2.94 7.28 13.47
N ASP A 486 3.25 8.33 12.72
CA ASP A 486 2.32 9.31 12.18
C ASP A 486 1.89 8.89 10.77
N LEU A 487 0.79 9.47 10.27
CA LEU A 487 0.22 9.13 8.97
C LEU A 487 0.11 10.35 8.06
N ILE A 488 0.37 10.16 6.77
CA ILE A 488 -0.01 11.11 5.75
C ILE A 488 -0.94 10.46 4.72
N LEU A 489 -2.03 11.14 4.40
CA LEU A 489 -3.03 10.72 3.44
C LEU A 489 -3.12 11.76 2.33
N THR A 490 -3.07 11.35 1.07
CA THR A 490 -3.37 12.21 -0.07
C THR A 490 -4.80 12.02 -0.54
N THR A 491 -5.39 13.05 -1.12
CA THR A 491 -6.74 13.00 -1.66
C THR A 491 -6.76 13.39 -3.13
N ASN A 492 -7.63 12.75 -3.89
CA ASN A 492 -7.79 13.08 -5.30
C ASN A 492 -8.43 14.46 -5.47
N ASN A 493 -7.73 15.35 -6.19
CA ASN A 493 -8.16 16.73 -6.45
C ASN A 493 -8.48 17.50 -5.16
N GLY A 494 -7.77 17.20 -4.07
CA GLY A 494 -7.97 17.79 -2.74
C GLY A 494 -6.66 17.95 -1.97
N PRO A 495 -6.73 18.41 -0.70
CA PRO A 495 -5.56 18.61 0.14
C PRO A 495 -4.96 17.28 0.60
N ALA A 496 -3.65 17.25 0.84
CA ALA A 496 -3.06 16.21 1.68
C ALA A 496 -3.45 16.42 3.14
N VAL A 497 -3.45 15.36 3.95
CA VAL A 497 -3.77 15.40 5.38
C VAL A 497 -2.67 14.71 6.17
N LEU A 498 -2.02 15.44 7.08
CA LEU A 498 -1.01 14.91 7.98
C LEU A 498 -1.63 14.68 9.35
N PHE A 499 -1.65 13.44 9.79
CA PHE A 499 -2.14 13.03 11.10
C PHE A 499 -0.99 12.71 12.03
N ARG A 500 -0.93 13.41 13.16
CA ARG A 500 -0.03 13.07 14.24
C ARG A 500 -0.67 12.05 15.18
N ASN A 501 0.06 10.97 15.46
CA ASN A 501 -0.32 9.99 16.48
C ASN A 501 -0.07 10.57 17.88
N THR A 502 -1.10 10.63 18.69
CA THR A 502 -1.02 11.16 20.06
C THR A 502 -1.54 10.14 21.07
N GLY A 503 -1.00 10.16 22.29
CA GLY A 503 -1.48 9.31 23.38
C GLY A 503 -0.89 7.90 23.41
N ALA A 504 -0.03 7.50 22.50
CA ALA A 504 0.67 6.22 22.57
C ALA A 504 1.55 6.14 23.84
N THR A 505 1.32 5.13 24.68
CA THR A 505 2.02 4.95 25.97
C THR A 505 2.94 3.73 25.99
N ASN A 506 2.85 2.86 25.01
CA ASN A 506 3.73 1.70 24.87
C ASN A 506 5.13 2.12 24.43
N HIS A 507 6.10 1.29 24.72
CA HIS A 507 7.48 1.49 24.30
C HIS A 507 7.70 0.97 22.89
N SER A 508 8.71 1.52 22.20
CA SER A 508 9.15 1.03 20.90
C SER A 508 10.68 1.08 20.79
N LEU A 509 11.18 0.34 19.81
CA LEU A 509 12.56 0.40 19.34
C LEU A 509 12.51 0.62 17.82
N ARG A 510 13.26 1.62 17.32
CA ARG A 510 13.38 1.88 15.91
C ARG A 510 14.75 1.46 15.40
N VAL A 511 14.79 0.83 14.23
CA VAL A 511 16.02 0.28 13.63
C VAL A 511 16.20 0.84 12.21
N LYS A 512 17.22 1.70 12.07
CA LYS A 512 17.72 2.18 10.77
C LYS A 512 18.87 1.29 10.34
N LEU A 513 18.85 0.82 9.10
CA LEU A 513 19.87 -0.07 8.56
C LEU A 513 20.86 0.70 7.71
N TRP A 514 22.10 0.26 7.71
CA TRP A 514 23.18 0.80 6.89
C TRP A 514 23.99 -0.34 6.28
N GLY A 515 23.63 -0.75 5.06
CA GLY A 515 24.34 -1.77 4.31
C GLY A 515 25.74 -1.32 3.85
N THR A 516 26.63 -2.27 3.73
CA THR A 516 28.00 -2.08 3.24
C THR A 516 28.38 -3.08 2.15
N LYS A 517 27.85 -4.29 2.22
CA LYS A 517 27.87 -5.30 1.16
C LYS A 517 26.49 -5.45 0.53
N SER A 518 25.47 -5.33 1.35
CA SER A 518 24.09 -5.13 0.93
C SER A 518 23.91 -3.70 0.42
N ASN A 519 22.79 -3.43 -0.26
CA ASN A 519 22.40 -2.06 -0.61
C ASN A 519 22.37 -1.15 0.63
N ARG A 520 22.59 0.15 0.43
CA ARG A 520 22.80 1.12 1.52
C ARG A 520 21.64 1.18 2.53
N ASN A 521 20.40 1.14 2.07
CA ASN A 521 19.23 1.20 2.94
C ASN A 521 18.93 -0.15 3.63
N GLY A 522 19.62 -1.23 3.27
CA GLY A 522 19.33 -2.58 3.77
C GLY A 522 17.96 -3.09 3.30
N ILE A 523 17.47 -2.65 2.14
CA ILE A 523 16.23 -3.16 1.54
C ILE A 523 16.38 -4.67 1.33
N ASP A 524 15.33 -5.42 1.68
CA ASP A 524 15.24 -6.88 1.77
C ASP A 524 15.96 -7.50 2.98
N ALA A 525 16.55 -6.70 3.88
CA ALA A 525 17.00 -7.20 5.18
C ALA A 525 15.82 -7.53 6.08
N VAL A 526 15.93 -8.65 6.79
CA VAL A 526 14.92 -9.12 7.76
C VAL A 526 15.43 -8.89 9.17
N VAL A 527 14.64 -8.17 9.98
CA VAL A 527 14.97 -7.87 11.38
C VAL A 527 14.00 -8.59 12.28
N PHE A 528 14.55 -9.39 13.18
CA PHE A 528 13.82 -10.07 14.25
C PHE A 528 14.06 -9.33 15.56
N VAL A 529 12.99 -9.02 16.27
CA VAL A 529 13.07 -8.42 17.61
C VAL A 529 12.33 -9.31 18.60
N LYS A 530 13.04 -9.73 19.64
CA LYS A 530 12.47 -10.49 20.73
C LYS A 530 12.51 -9.66 22.01
N SER A 531 11.38 -9.52 22.66
CA SER A 531 11.24 -8.99 24.01
C SER A 531 10.63 -10.07 24.92
N ALA A 532 10.52 -9.79 26.22
CA ALA A 532 10.01 -10.77 27.19
C ALA A 532 8.69 -11.46 26.82
N LYS A 533 7.86 -10.86 25.96
CA LYS A 533 6.51 -11.33 25.62
C LYS A 533 6.23 -11.46 24.13
N THR A 534 7.02 -10.82 23.27
CA THR A 534 6.75 -10.76 21.83
C THR A 534 7.99 -11.18 21.04
N GLU A 535 7.77 -11.80 19.91
CA GLU A 535 8.77 -12.02 18.87
C GLU A 535 8.19 -11.52 17.55
N GLN A 536 8.83 -10.51 16.97
CA GLN A 536 8.37 -9.81 15.78
C GLN A 536 9.39 -9.98 14.66
N LYS A 537 8.89 -9.96 13.43
CA LYS A 537 9.69 -10.04 12.21
C LYS A 537 9.23 -8.94 11.26
N LEU A 538 10.13 -8.01 10.92
CA LEU A 538 9.88 -7.01 9.90
C LEU A 538 10.94 -7.09 8.80
N THR A 539 10.56 -6.77 7.58
CA THR A 539 11.47 -6.69 6.42
C THR A 539 11.60 -5.23 6.00
N MET A 540 12.83 -4.74 5.84
CA MET A 540 13.09 -3.43 5.25
C MET A 540 12.68 -3.46 3.78
N ARG A 541 11.80 -2.57 3.35
CA ARG A 541 11.28 -2.57 1.98
C ARG A 541 11.05 -1.15 1.47
N SER A 542 11.19 -0.98 0.17
CA SER A 542 10.79 0.22 -0.55
C SER A 542 9.56 -0.11 -1.38
N GLY A 543 8.59 0.78 -1.38
CA GLY A 543 7.32 0.55 -2.06
C GLY A 543 6.39 -0.36 -1.26
N SER A 544 5.21 0.12 -1.03
CA SER A 544 4.08 -0.54 -0.38
C SER A 544 2.86 0.33 -0.62
N SER A 545 1.70 -0.05 -0.12
CA SER A 545 0.53 0.80 -0.21
C SER A 545 0.07 1.00 -1.67
N TYR A 546 -0.27 2.21 -2.02
CA TYR A 546 -0.66 2.65 -3.35
C TYR A 546 0.10 3.93 -3.70
N LEU A 547 0.92 3.90 -4.75
CA LEU A 547 1.67 5.04 -5.25
C LEU A 547 2.62 5.71 -4.24
N SER A 548 2.89 5.11 -3.09
CA SER A 548 3.47 5.79 -1.93
C SER A 548 4.65 5.02 -1.36
N SER A 549 5.46 5.71 -0.54
CA SER A 549 6.61 5.14 0.16
C SER A 549 6.62 5.60 1.61
N SER A 550 6.53 4.65 2.55
CA SER A 550 6.71 4.93 3.97
C SER A 550 8.20 5.12 4.31
N GLU A 551 8.50 5.57 5.52
CA GLU A 551 9.88 5.77 5.96
C GLU A 551 10.73 4.49 5.90
N LEU A 552 12.04 4.64 5.65
CA LEU A 552 13.00 3.54 5.62
C LEU A 552 13.62 3.29 7.02
N VAL A 553 12.75 3.16 8.02
CA VAL A 553 13.09 2.82 9.41
C VAL A 553 12.07 1.80 9.91
N LEU A 554 12.54 0.70 10.50
CA LEU A 554 11.67 -0.32 11.08
C LEU A 554 11.31 0.04 12.53
N THR A 555 10.02 0.13 12.83
CA THR A 555 9.51 0.41 14.17
C THR A 555 8.92 -0.85 14.79
N PHE A 556 9.43 -1.25 15.96
CA PHE A 556 8.99 -2.40 16.72
C PHE A 556 8.30 -1.94 18.01
N GLY A 557 7.02 -2.18 18.14
CA GLY A 557 6.29 -1.98 19.39
C GLY A 557 6.74 -3.01 20.42
N LEU A 558 7.04 -2.56 21.63
CA LEU A 558 7.50 -3.42 22.71
C LEU A 558 6.49 -3.52 23.87
N GLY A 559 5.32 -2.90 23.72
CA GLY A 559 4.33 -2.80 24.79
C GLY A 559 4.95 -2.11 26.01
N GLN A 560 4.90 -2.76 27.14
CA GLN A 560 5.48 -2.25 28.40
C GLN A 560 6.92 -2.73 28.65
N ALA A 561 7.57 -3.40 27.69
CA ALA A 561 8.94 -3.84 27.88
C ALA A 561 9.92 -2.68 27.67
N GLU A 562 10.83 -2.49 28.64
CA GLU A 562 11.84 -1.43 28.62
C GLU A 562 13.03 -1.73 27.71
N LYS A 563 13.08 -2.94 27.12
CA LYS A 563 14.16 -3.37 26.24
C LYS A 563 13.74 -4.50 25.31
N ALA A 564 14.45 -4.61 24.19
CA ALA A 564 14.52 -5.81 23.37
C ALA A 564 15.64 -6.72 23.90
N ASP A 565 15.32 -7.98 24.20
CA ASP A 565 16.30 -8.97 24.66
C ASP A 565 17.26 -9.36 23.53
N VAL A 566 16.74 -9.45 22.30
CA VAL A 566 17.49 -9.79 21.08
C VAL A 566 16.98 -8.93 19.92
N VAL A 567 17.91 -8.40 19.15
CA VAL A 567 17.69 -7.86 17.79
C VAL A 567 18.61 -8.64 16.85
N GLU A 568 18.04 -9.38 15.91
CA GLU A 568 18.80 -10.17 14.95
C GLU A 568 18.47 -9.69 13.53
N ILE A 569 19.50 -9.40 12.74
CA ILE A 569 19.39 -8.84 11.41
C ILE A 569 19.99 -9.83 10.41
N HIS A 570 19.16 -10.26 9.46
CA HIS A 570 19.59 -11.05 8.33
C HIS A 570 19.70 -10.13 7.10
N TRP A 571 20.91 -9.87 6.67
CA TRP A 571 21.21 -8.97 5.56
C TRP A 571 21.06 -9.67 4.19
N PRO A 572 20.70 -8.94 3.11
CA PRO A 572 20.68 -9.48 1.75
C PRO A 572 21.99 -10.13 1.30
N SER A 573 23.13 -9.63 1.79
CA SER A 573 24.46 -10.22 1.54
C SER A 573 24.66 -11.62 2.12
N GLY A 574 23.70 -12.12 2.93
CA GLY A 574 23.79 -13.36 3.70
C GLY A 574 24.46 -13.21 5.07
N ALA A 575 24.95 -12.01 5.44
CA ALA A 575 25.46 -11.76 6.77
C ALA A 575 24.34 -11.78 7.82
N THR A 576 24.66 -12.21 9.05
CA THR A 576 23.75 -12.14 10.18
C THR A 576 24.43 -11.42 11.33
N GLN A 577 23.71 -10.46 11.93
CA GLN A 577 24.17 -9.74 13.12
C GLN A 577 23.18 -9.96 14.26
N ARG A 578 23.71 -10.12 15.48
CA ARG A 578 22.91 -10.32 16.68
C ARG A 578 23.32 -9.33 17.76
N LEU A 579 22.36 -8.52 18.19
CA LEU A 579 22.49 -7.55 19.26
C LEU A 579 21.64 -8.03 20.44
N THR A 580 22.04 -7.70 21.68
CA THR A 580 21.32 -8.13 22.87
C THR A 580 21.15 -7.01 23.88
N ASN A 581 20.06 -7.06 24.64
CA ASN A 581 19.74 -6.09 25.71
C ASN A 581 19.72 -4.62 25.19
N ILE A 582 18.99 -4.37 24.11
CA ILE A 582 18.84 -3.04 23.52
C ILE A 582 17.69 -2.31 24.22
N ASN A 583 17.96 -1.15 24.80
CA ASN A 583 16.93 -0.36 25.46
C ASN A 583 15.86 0.11 24.48
N ALA A 584 14.62 0.17 24.94
CA ALA A 584 13.53 0.84 24.26
C ALA A 584 13.71 2.38 24.28
N GLY A 585 12.85 3.09 23.55
CA GLY A 585 12.82 4.56 23.60
C GLY A 585 13.95 5.22 22.80
N GLN A 586 14.43 4.56 21.76
CA GLN A 586 15.50 5.08 20.90
C GLN A 586 15.43 4.56 19.46
N THR A 587 16.02 5.30 18.53
CA THR A 587 16.38 4.84 17.20
C THR A 587 17.84 4.39 17.20
N ILE A 588 18.09 3.14 16.77
CA ILE A 588 19.46 2.66 16.56
C ILE A 588 19.78 2.59 15.07
N THR A 589 20.96 3.03 14.68
CA THR A 589 21.50 2.79 13.34
C THR A 589 22.46 1.61 13.41
N VAL A 590 22.14 0.54 12.68
CA VAL A 590 22.97 -0.66 12.65
C VAL A 590 23.67 -0.75 11.30
N ARG A 591 25.01 -0.71 11.35
CA ARG A 591 25.85 -0.89 10.18
C ARG A 591 26.22 -2.35 10.01
N GLU A 592 26.13 -2.86 8.78
CA GLU A 592 26.27 -4.29 8.45
C GLU A 592 27.58 -4.92 8.93
N ASP A 593 28.68 -4.19 8.92
CA ASP A 593 30.03 -4.70 9.29
C ASP A 593 30.46 -4.36 10.73
N GLN A 594 29.69 -3.53 11.45
CA GLN A 594 30.14 -2.98 12.74
C GLN A 594 29.14 -3.17 13.89
N GLY A 595 27.84 -3.32 13.61
CA GLY A 595 26.78 -3.29 14.61
C GLY A 595 26.24 -1.88 14.83
N ILE A 596 25.83 -1.54 16.06
CA ILE A 596 25.29 -0.21 16.38
C ILE A 596 26.38 0.86 16.22
N VAL A 597 26.18 1.78 15.30
CA VAL A 597 27.09 2.93 15.06
C VAL A 597 26.51 4.24 15.59
N HIS A 598 25.20 4.32 15.78
CA HIS A 598 24.51 5.46 16.35
C HIS A 598 23.28 5.00 17.14
N ALA A 599 22.96 5.72 18.21
CA ALA A 599 21.74 5.52 19.00
C ALA A 599 21.23 6.88 19.47
N GLU A 600 20.00 7.21 19.12
CA GLU A 600 19.39 8.49 19.42
C GLU A 600 18.13 8.26 20.26
N PRO A 601 18.06 8.79 21.50
CA PRO A 601 16.87 8.71 22.32
C PRO A 601 15.69 9.46 21.68
N PHE A 602 14.48 8.93 21.85
CA PHE A 602 13.28 9.60 21.38
C PHE A 602 13.05 10.96 22.03
N GLN A 603 12.45 11.86 21.30
CA GLN A 603 11.88 13.09 21.85
C GLN A 603 10.71 12.77 22.79
N LYS A 604 10.38 13.71 23.66
CA LYS A 604 9.22 13.53 24.55
C LYS A 604 7.94 13.50 23.72
N ARG A 605 7.14 12.46 23.91
CA ARG A 605 5.81 12.37 23.32
C ARG A 605 4.91 13.50 23.82
N ALA A 606 4.16 14.10 22.92
CA ALA A 606 3.04 14.95 23.29
C ALA A 606 1.92 14.05 23.86
N LEU A 607 1.59 14.20 25.12
CA LEU A 607 0.52 13.46 25.81
C LEU A 607 -0.84 14.08 25.52
#